data_77d518de865d7775a9e9d3799d5fbea0
#
_entry.id   77d518de865d7775a9e9d3799d5fbea0
#
_cell.length_a   1.000
_cell.length_b   1.000
_cell.length_c   1.000
_cell.angle_alpha   90.00
_cell.angle_beta   90.00
_cell.angle_gamma   90.00
#
_symmetry.space_group_name_H-M   'P 1'
#
loop_
_entity.id
_entity.type
_entity.pdbx_description
1 polymer ?
#
loop_
_entity_poly.entity_id
_entity_poly.type
_entity_poly.pdbx_seq_one_letter_code
_entity_poly.pdbx_strand_id
1 'polypeptide(L)'
;MENENKELELSERQLTILDAIIRNYLATGEPVGSRTISKYTDLNLSSATIRNEMSDLEEMGYIVQPHTSAGRIPSDKGYRLYAVSYTHLRAHETSAH
;
A
#
# COMPACT_ATOMS: atom_id res chain seq x y z
N MET A 1 -14.02 19.81 0.74
CA MET A 1 -14.62 18.66 0.23
C MET A 1 -13.83 18.04 -0.85
N GLU A 2 -13.66 18.73 -1.92
CA GLU A 2 -12.85 18.19 -2.98
C GLU A 2 -11.42 18.01 -2.59
N ASN A 3 -10.96 18.83 -1.66
CA ASN A 3 -9.60 18.68 -1.18
C ASN A 3 -9.38 17.37 -0.50
N GLU A 4 -10.37 16.93 0.23
CA GLU A 4 -10.26 15.63 0.89
C GLU A 4 -10.11 14.52 -0.12
N ASN A 5 -10.87 14.61 -1.21
CA ASN A 5 -10.78 13.60 -2.24
C ASN A 5 -9.42 13.57 -2.87
N LYS A 6 -8.82 14.74 -3.03
CA LYS A 6 -7.49 14.79 -3.60
C LYS A 6 -6.45 14.18 -2.69
N GLU A 7 -6.62 14.39 -1.39
CA GLU A 7 -5.69 13.83 -0.45
C GLU A 7 -5.76 12.33 -0.40
N LEU A 8 -6.96 11.80 -0.65
CA LEU A 8 -7.17 10.37 -0.63
C LEU A 8 -7.39 9.87 -2.04
N GLU A 9 -6.33 9.88 -2.81
CA GLU A 9 -6.36 9.38 -4.17
C GLU A 9 -6.66 7.91 -4.22
N LEU A 10 -6.34 7.21 -3.15
CA LEU A 10 -6.43 5.76 -3.14
C LEU A 10 -7.70 5.30 -2.46
N SER A 11 -8.28 4.24 -3.00
CA SER A 11 -9.40 3.59 -2.34
C SER A 11 -8.90 2.88 -1.09
N GLU A 12 -9.83 2.47 -0.23
CA GLU A 12 -9.47 1.71 0.95
C GLU A 12 -8.74 0.44 0.57
N ARG A 13 -9.18 -0.18 -0.50
CA ARG A 13 -8.54 -1.41 -0.95
C ARG A 13 -7.10 -1.15 -1.35
N GLN A 14 -6.87 -0.07 -2.07
CA GLN A 14 -5.51 0.28 -2.49
C GLN A 14 -4.65 0.64 -1.30
N LEU A 15 -5.22 1.33 -0.33
CA LEU A 15 -4.47 1.65 0.88
C LEU A 15 -4.09 0.39 1.64
N THR A 16 -5.00 -0.56 1.71
CA THR A 16 -4.71 -1.82 2.38
C THR A 16 -3.59 -2.57 1.67
N ILE A 17 -3.61 -2.56 0.36
CA ILE A 17 -2.57 -3.23 -0.42
C ILE A 17 -1.24 -2.52 -0.24
N LEU A 18 -1.23 -1.21 -0.28
CA LEU A 18 -0.01 -0.45 -0.08
C LEU A 18 0.56 -0.70 1.32
N ASP A 19 -0.30 -0.71 2.32
CA ASP A 19 0.10 -0.99 3.68
C ASP A 19 0.75 -2.36 3.78
N ALA A 20 0.15 -3.36 3.13
CA ALA A 20 0.70 -4.71 3.16
C ALA A 20 2.07 -4.76 2.48
N ILE A 21 2.23 -4.04 1.38
CA ILE A 21 3.50 -3.98 0.69
C ILE A 21 4.57 -3.39 1.59
N ILE A 22 4.25 -2.28 2.23
CA ILE A 22 5.22 -1.60 3.08
C ILE A 22 5.59 -2.45 4.28
N ARG A 23 4.61 -3.00 4.96
CA ARG A 23 4.88 -3.84 6.13
C ARG A 23 5.71 -5.05 5.78
N ASN A 24 5.38 -5.68 4.66
CA ASN A 24 6.10 -6.86 4.24
C ASN A 24 7.54 -6.51 3.88
N TYR A 25 7.70 -5.41 3.17
CA TYR A 25 9.02 -4.97 2.77
C TYR A 25 9.88 -4.62 3.99
N LEU A 26 9.28 -3.95 4.96
CA LEU A 26 10.02 -3.59 6.17
C LEU A 26 10.42 -4.83 6.96
N ALA A 27 9.61 -5.86 6.91
CA ALA A 27 9.89 -7.09 7.65
C ALA A 27 10.94 -7.95 6.97
N THR A 28 10.94 -8.00 5.65
CA THR A 28 11.80 -8.93 4.93
C THR A 28 12.93 -8.29 4.16
N GLY A 29 12.79 -7.03 3.81
CA GLY A 29 13.78 -6.36 2.98
C GLY A 29 13.73 -6.78 1.53
N GLU A 30 12.68 -7.51 1.14
CA GLU A 30 12.57 -8.04 -0.21
C GLU A 30 11.37 -7.48 -0.94
N PRO A 31 11.46 -7.36 -2.26
CA PRO A 31 10.30 -6.89 -3.02
C PRO A 31 9.11 -7.82 -2.83
N VAL A 32 7.94 -7.24 -2.93
CA VAL A 32 6.69 -7.91 -2.56
C VAL A 32 5.86 -8.17 -3.81
N GLY A 33 5.41 -9.41 -3.95
CA GLY A 33 4.59 -9.81 -5.09
C GLY A 33 3.11 -9.91 -4.72
N SER A 34 2.28 -10.08 -5.74
CA SER A 34 0.84 -10.12 -5.53
C SER A 34 0.40 -11.31 -4.70
N ARG A 35 1.10 -12.42 -4.81
CA ARG A 35 0.76 -13.60 -4.03
C ARG A 35 0.95 -13.36 -2.54
N THR A 36 2.04 -12.67 -2.22
CA THR A 36 2.32 -12.34 -0.84
C THR A 36 1.23 -11.45 -0.28
N ILE A 37 0.82 -10.46 -1.07
CA ILE A 37 -0.24 -9.56 -0.64
C ILE A 37 -1.53 -10.32 -0.43
N SER A 38 -1.81 -11.26 -1.31
CA SER A 38 -3.01 -12.07 -1.20
C SER A 38 -3.06 -12.82 0.12
N LYS A 39 -1.90 -13.27 0.57
CA LYS A 39 -1.82 -14.01 1.83
C LYS A 39 -1.92 -13.13 3.05
N TYR A 40 -1.44 -11.91 2.93
CA TYR A 40 -1.39 -10.99 4.06
C TYR A 40 -2.64 -10.17 4.30
N THR A 41 -3.55 -10.17 3.34
CA THR A 41 -4.75 -9.35 3.47
C THR A 41 -5.99 -10.22 3.45
N ASP A 42 -7.04 -9.73 4.04
CA ASP A 42 -8.31 -10.41 4.07
C ASP A 42 -9.25 -9.90 2.99
N LEU A 43 -8.67 -9.43 1.90
CA LEU A 43 -9.47 -8.79 0.87
C LEU A 43 -10.24 -9.76 -0.01
N ASN A 44 -9.90 -11.04 0.06
CA ASN A 44 -10.59 -12.04 -0.76
C ASN A 44 -10.49 -11.73 -2.24
N LEU A 45 -9.36 -11.21 -2.66
CA LEU A 45 -9.14 -10.87 -4.05
C LEU A 45 -8.18 -11.86 -4.67
N SER A 46 -8.37 -12.12 -5.95
CA SER A 46 -7.46 -12.98 -6.67
C SER A 46 -6.12 -12.27 -6.84
N SER A 47 -5.08 -13.05 -7.11
CA SER A 47 -3.77 -12.47 -7.37
C SER A 47 -3.81 -11.55 -8.58
N ALA A 48 -4.63 -11.87 -9.56
CA ALA A 48 -4.74 -11.03 -10.76
C ALA A 48 -5.31 -9.67 -10.41
N THR A 49 -6.34 -9.64 -9.57
CA THR A 49 -6.94 -8.38 -9.16
C THR A 49 -5.96 -7.56 -8.36
N ILE A 50 -5.23 -8.22 -7.44
CA ILE A 50 -4.24 -7.53 -6.63
C ILE A 50 -3.15 -6.97 -7.53
N ARG A 51 -2.75 -7.73 -8.54
CA ARG A 51 -1.73 -7.27 -9.48
C ARG A 51 -2.19 -6.02 -10.22
N ASN A 52 -3.48 -5.97 -10.58
CA ASN A 52 -4.02 -4.78 -11.23
C ASN A 52 -3.98 -3.57 -10.32
N GLU A 53 -4.32 -3.77 -9.06
CA GLU A 53 -4.26 -2.68 -8.11
C GLU A 53 -2.83 -2.23 -7.88
N MET A 54 -1.90 -3.17 -7.87
CA MET A 54 -0.50 -2.83 -7.74
C MET A 54 0.00 -2.04 -8.95
N SER A 55 -0.49 -2.38 -10.13
CA SER A 55 -0.17 -1.62 -11.32
C SER A 55 -0.61 -0.18 -11.20
N ASP A 56 -1.81 0.02 -10.68
CA ASP A 56 -2.33 1.36 -10.46
C ASP A 56 -1.47 2.12 -9.47
N LEU A 57 -1.09 1.45 -8.38
CA LEU A 57 -0.23 2.08 -7.38
C LEU A 57 1.11 2.46 -7.96
N GLU A 58 1.64 1.61 -8.82
CA GLU A 58 2.91 1.90 -9.45
C GLU A 58 2.80 3.07 -10.40
N GLU A 59 1.72 3.12 -11.15
CA GLU A 59 1.47 4.20 -12.09
C GLU A 59 1.35 5.53 -11.37
N MET A 60 0.75 5.51 -10.20
CA MET A 60 0.61 6.71 -9.39
C MET A 60 1.88 7.06 -8.63
N GLY A 61 2.88 6.21 -8.70
CA GLY A 61 4.16 6.50 -8.09
C GLY A 61 4.33 6.09 -6.65
N TYR A 62 3.43 5.28 -6.13
CA TYR A 62 3.50 4.84 -4.73
C TYR A 62 4.40 3.64 -4.52
N ILE A 63 4.59 2.84 -5.55
CA ILE A 63 5.50 1.70 -5.50
C ILE A 63 6.29 1.66 -6.79
N VAL A 64 7.43 0.97 -6.75
CA VAL A 64 8.29 0.88 -7.91
C VAL A 64 8.79 -0.56 -8.06
N GLN A 65 9.17 -0.91 -9.27
CA GLN A 65 9.72 -2.21 -9.55
C GLN A 65 11.24 -2.11 -9.51
N PRO A 66 11.87 -2.86 -8.62
CA PRO A 66 13.33 -2.87 -8.61
C PRO A 66 13.85 -3.60 -9.83
N HIS A 67 15.12 -3.26 -10.20
CA HIS A 67 15.79 -3.75 -11.36
C HIS A 67 15.58 -5.19 -11.67
N THR A 68 15.74 -6.09 -10.78
CA THR A 68 15.89 -7.49 -11.09
C THR A 68 14.81 -8.35 -10.49
N SER A 69 13.70 -7.78 -10.12
CA SER A 69 12.66 -8.53 -9.42
C SER A 69 11.31 -8.24 -10.02
N ALA A 70 10.45 -9.26 -9.97
CA ALA A 70 9.07 -9.09 -10.38
C ALA A 70 8.23 -8.42 -9.30
N GLY A 71 8.75 -8.35 -8.06
CA GLY A 71 8.02 -7.74 -6.98
C GLY A 71 8.10 -6.23 -7.01
N ARG A 72 7.54 -5.61 -5.99
CA ARG A 72 7.51 -4.15 -5.88
C ARG A 72 8.01 -3.72 -4.51
N ILE A 73 8.57 -2.53 -4.47
CA ILE A 73 8.96 -1.93 -3.20
C ILE A 73 8.30 -0.56 -3.09
N PRO A 74 8.12 -0.04 -1.86
CA PRO A 74 7.50 1.26 -1.70
C PRO A 74 8.45 2.37 -2.17
N SER A 75 7.85 3.42 -2.72
CA SER A 75 8.61 4.62 -3.07
C SER A 75 8.54 5.60 -1.90
N ASP A 76 9.28 6.70 -2.03
CA ASP A 76 9.19 7.77 -1.04
C ASP A 76 7.77 8.26 -0.90
N LYS A 77 7.09 8.39 -2.04
CA LYS A 77 5.71 8.84 -2.03
C LYS A 77 4.82 7.85 -1.30
N GLY A 78 5.09 6.57 -1.50
CA GLY A 78 4.34 5.53 -0.80
C GLY A 78 4.54 5.58 0.69
N TYR A 79 5.78 5.76 1.11
CA TYR A 79 6.07 5.86 2.54
C TYR A 79 5.40 7.08 3.16
N ARG A 80 5.39 8.18 2.44
CA ARG A 80 4.77 9.39 2.95
C ARG A 80 3.28 9.20 3.16
N LEU A 81 2.62 8.60 2.18
CA LEU A 81 1.20 8.37 2.31
C LEU A 81 0.92 7.40 3.45
N TYR A 82 1.72 6.35 3.55
CA TYR A 82 1.58 5.37 4.61
C TYR A 82 1.73 6.04 5.98
N ALA A 83 2.75 6.87 6.12
CA ALA A 83 3.00 7.53 7.40
C ALA A 83 1.83 8.43 7.80
N VAL A 84 1.30 9.17 6.84
CA VAL A 84 0.17 10.05 7.13
C VAL A 84 -1.05 9.23 7.51
N SER A 85 -1.36 8.20 6.75
CA SER A 85 -2.52 7.37 7.01
C SER A 85 -2.41 6.67 8.35
N TYR A 86 -1.24 6.11 8.61
CA TYR A 86 -1.01 5.36 9.83
C TYR A 86 -1.05 6.28 11.05
N THR A 87 -0.43 7.44 10.93
CA THR A 87 -0.42 8.40 12.02
C THR A 87 -1.84 8.87 12.32
N HIS A 88 -2.60 9.07 11.28
CA HIS A 88 -3.97 9.50 11.44
C HIS A 88 -4.79 8.44 12.18
N LEU A 89 -4.62 7.20 11.81
CA LEU A 89 -5.33 6.11 12.47
C LEU A 89 -4.91 5.97 13.92
N ARG A 90 -3.62 6.09 14.17
CA ARG A 90 -3.13 5.96 15.53
C ARG A 90 -3.63 7.10 16.41
N ALA A 91 -3.66 8.30 15.85
CA ALA A 91 -4.18 9.43 16.60
C ALA A 91 -5.64 9.19 16.95
N HIS A 92 -6.36 8.59 16.03
CA HIS A 92 -7.76 8.27 16.25
C HIS A 92 -7.91 7.25 17.39
N GLU A 93 -7.10 6.21 17.34
CA GLU A 93 -7.12 5.19 18.37
C GLU A 93 -6.72 5.76 19.71
N THR A 94 -5.71 6.61 19.70
CA THR A 94 -5.23 7.19 20.92
C THR A 94 -6.30 8.03 21.58
N SER A 95 -7.06 8.75 20.78
CA SER A 95 -8.09 9.57 21.37
C SER A 95 -9.25 8.74 21.90
N ALA A 96 -9.35 7.48 21.52
CA ALA A 96 -10.36 6.61 22.07
C ALA A 96 -10.05 6.22 23.50
N HIS A 97 -8.82 6.36 23.91
CA HIS A 97 -8.48 6.09 25.29
C HIS A 97 -8.77 7.29 26.17
#